data_5bd98bc4236d5c14194885f0cb1f51de
#
_entry.id   5bd98bc4236d5c14194885f0cb1f51de
#
_cell.length_a   1.000
_cell.length_b   1.000
_cell.length_c   1.000
_cell.angle_alpha   90.00
_cell.angle_beta   90.00
_cell.angle_gamma   90.00
#
_symmetry.space_group_name_H-M   'P 1'
#
loop_
_entity.id
_entity.type
_entity.pdbx_description
1 polymer ?
#
loop_
_entity_poly.entity_id
_entity_poly.type
_entity_poly.pdbx_seq_one_letter_code
_entity_poly.pdbx_strand_id
1 'polypeptide(L)'
;MNLKLSNIILTVISILSLISCQKERQLQLETVKYKQLSFVEGWGDSIFLSQVRDLQFYENRLYISDQYLSQVMETNQYFILNRFIGRQGPGPRDFVSIESIALEDSFLYVFDMGHSAALCFDQKGEFRGKYALLNDRIYMPYRFFVDDSCLYVSTAEKEGLFLEVNMRIGTESHCGKRKDFGEELPNRIRNSRHLLNFEDKCITVSDNIPIVEIYDLKSKQMVDSLDFSDIDYIKKDLIKNENIRKLNSYTKIVSDAYVDGNYLYVLLFGTGSSGEVLSNEILKIELSPILKKKEILQLPGTNYLHICVNQDSIYAYNRKEARVELLVRE
;
A
#
# COMPACT_ATOMS: atom_id res chain seq x y z
N MET A 1 66.74 8.70 3.03
CA MET A 1 65.67 7.69 2.97
C MET A 1 64.26 8.25 3.25
N ASN A 2 64.13 9.44 3.80
CA ASN A 2 62.85 10.03 4.22
C ASN A 2 62.01 10.70 3.13
N LEU A 3 62.60 11.13 1.99
CA LEU A 3 61.86 11.81 0.91
C LEU A 3 60.99 10.86 0.04
N LYS A 4 61.33 9.58 -0.10
CA LYS A 4 60.56 8.61 -0.85
C LYS A 4 59.26 8.16 -0.14
N LEU A 5 59.28 8.13 1.19
CA LEU A 5 58.11 7.73 1.99
C LEU A 5 57.03 8.82 1.99
N SER A 6 57.44 10.11 2.02
CA SER A 6 56.52 11.26 1.97
C SER A 6 55.75 11.33 0.66
N ASN A 7 56.41 11.06 -0.48
CA ASN A 7 55.73 11.08 -1.80
C ASN A 7 54.74 9.92 -1.97
N ILE A 8 55.02 8.74 -1.40
CA ILE A 8 54.10 7.59 -1.43
C ILE A 8 52.84 7.88 -0.57
N ILE A 9 53.01 8.47 0.60
CA ILE A 9 51.89 8.85 1.48
C ILE A 9 51.03 9.92 0.81
N LEU A 10 51.59 10.92 0.18
CA LEU A 10 50.86 11.96 -0.57
C LEU A 10 50.06 11.37 -1.74
N THR A 11 50.63 10.43 -2.48
CA THR A 11 49.95 9.76 -3.60
C THR A 11 48.83 8.88 -3.13
N VAL A 12 48.95 8.14 -2.02
CA VAL A 12 47.89 7.31 -1.44
C VAL A 12 46.75 8.17 -0.89
N ILE A 13 47.03 9.30 -0.26
CA ILE A 13 46.02 10.24 0.23
C ILE A 13 45.24 10.87 -0.96
N SER A 14 45.91 11.21 -2.05
CA SER A 14 45.25 11.77 -3.24
C SER A 14 44.40 10.73 -3.97
N ILE A 15 44.79 9.46 -3.98
CA ILE A 15 43.97 8.36 -4.55
C ILE A 15 42.76 8.07 -3.64
N LEU A 16 42.92 8.09 -2.33
CA LEU A 16 41.83 7.93 -1.38
C LEU A 16 40.83 9.10 -1.43
N SER A 17 41.29 10.33 -1.66
CA SER A 17 40.41 11.49 -1.85
C SER A 17 39.64 11.46 -3.19
N LEU A 18 40.18 10.85 -4.23
CA LEU A 18 39.50 10.64 -5.51
C LEU A 18 38.44 9.52 -5.43
N ILE A 19 38.63 8.53 -4.57
CA ILE A 19 37.66 7.47 -4.32
C ILE A 19 36.52 7.97 -3.39
N SER A 20 36.82 8.90 -2.47
CA SER A 20 35.82 9.52 -1.57
C SER A 20 34.89 10.53 -2.28
N CYS A 21 35.20 10.94 -3.50
CA CYS A 21 34.41 11.91 -4.25
C CYS A 21 33.58 11.27 -5.39
N GLN A 22 33.28 9.97 -5.32
CA GLN A 22 32.08 9.47 -5.97
C GLN A 22 30.87 9.98 -5.16
N LYS A 23 30.46 11.25 -5.44
CA LYS A 23 29.06 11.63 -5.25
C LYS A 23 28.26 10.45 -5.74
N GLU A 24 27.53 9.78 -4.85
CA GLU A 24 26.44 8.91 -5.27
C GLU A 24 25.65 9.72 -6.31
N ARG A 25 25.79 9.36 -7.57
CA ARG A 25 24.88 9.86 -8.59
C ARG A 25 23.53 9.39 -8.11
N GLN A 26 22.75 10.29 -7.56
CA GLN A 26 21.32 10.02 -7.35
C GLN A 26 20.84 9.48 -8.69
N LEU A 27 20.54 8.20 -8.73
CA LEU A 27 19.94 7.57 -9.90
C LEU A 27 18.61 8.30 -10.09
N GLN A 28 18.59 9.24 -11.01
CA GLN A 28 17.36 9.91 -11.40
C GLN A 28 16.48 8.82 -11.99
N LEU A 29 15.39 8.49 -11.27
CA LEU A 29 14.44 7.50 -11.73
C LEU A 29 13.81 7.97 -13.04
N GLU A 30 13.67 7.07 -13.99
CA GLU A 30 12.93 7.35 -15.21
C GLU A 30 11.46 7.60 -14.87
N THR A 31 10.85 8.60 -15.52
CA THR A 31 9.42 8.87 -15.40
C THR A 31 8.69 8.36 -16.64
N VAL A 32 7.78 7.43 -16.40
CA VAL A 32 6.94 6.82 -17.44
C VAL A 32 5.54 7.39 -17.34
N LYS A 33 5.01 7.91 -18.43
CA LYS A 33 3.68 8.50 -18.48
C LYS A 33 2.61 7.48 -18.81
N TYR A 34 1.47 7.64 -18.17
CA TYR A 34 0.25 6.86 -18.41
C TYR A 34 -0.86 7.75 -18.94
N LYS A 35 -1.72 7.19 -19.77
CA LYS A 35 -2.94 7.83 -20.26
C LYS A 35 -4.16 7.03 -19.93
N GLN A 36 -5.30 7.69 -19.79
CA GLN A 36 -6.58 7.05 -19.57
C GLN A 36 -7.06 6.37 -20.87
N LEU A 37 -7.36 5.07 -20.77
CA LEU A 37 -7.96 4.30 -21.86
C LEU A 37 -9.49 4.27 -21.74
N SER A 38 -10.00 4.00 -20.53
CA SER A 38 -11.41 3.95 -20.21
C SER A 38 -11.66 4.25 -18.74
N PHE A 39 -12.92 4.37 -18.33
CA PHE A 39 -13.29 4.57 -16.93
C PHE A 39 -14.71 4.06 -16.66
N VAL A 40 -15.05 3.94 -15.37
CA VAL A 40 -16.40 3.65 -14.87
C VAL A 40 -16.71 4.58 -13.69
N GLU A 41 -17.91 5.19 -13.74
CA GLU A 41 -18.45 6.02 -12.65
C GLU A 41 -19.60 5.30 -11.92
N GLY A 42 -20.11 4.23 -12.53
CA GLY A 42 -21.23 3.45 -12.00
C GLY A 42 -21.84 2.52 -13.05
N TRP A 43 -22.96 1.92 -12.73
CA TRP A 43 -23.67 0.99 -13.60
C TRP A 43 -25.17 1.28 -13.62
N GLY A 44 -25.73 1.44 -14.84
CA GLY A 44 -27.11 1.87 -15.04
C GLY A 44 -27.35 3.30 -14.53
N ASP A 45 -28.61 3.63 -14.23
CA ASP A 45 -29.03 5.00 -13.91
C ASP A 45 -29.04 5.29 -12.39
N SER A 46 -28.70 4.32 -11.55
CA SER A 46 -28.90 4.42 -10.10
C SER A 46 -27.72 3.98 -9.24
N ILE A 47 -26.68 3.41 -9.82
CA ILE A 47 -25.53 2.90 -9.07
C ILE A 47 -24.30 3.71 -9.47
N PHE A 48 -23.85 4.58 -8.59
CA PHE A 48 -22.69 5.44 -8.80
C PHE A 48 -21.61 5.15 -7.77
N LEU A 49 -20.37 5.07 -8.21
CA LEU A 49 -19.22 4.98 -7.33
C LEU A 49 -19.08 6.28 -6.52
N SER A 50 -18.81 6.15 -5.22
CA SER A 50 -18.74 7.30 -4.32
C SER A 50 -17.54 7.23 -3.37
N GLN A 51 -17.38 6.11 -2.69
CA GLN A 51 -16.33 5.91 -1.69
C GLN A 51 -15.63 4.56 -1.92
N VAL A 52 -14.96 4.45 -3.06
CA VAL A 52 -14.13 3.27 -3.32
C VAL A 52 -13.03 3.20 -2.26
N ARG A 53 -12.89 2.03 -1.64
CA ARG A 53 -11.96 1.76 -0.54
C ARG A 53 -10.82 0.86 -0.93
N ASP A 54 -11.03 0.00 -1.91
CA ASP A 54 -9.99 -0.89 -2.40
C ASP A 54 -10.29 -1.40 -3.80
N LEU A 55 -9.24 -1.73 -4.51
CA LEU A 55 -9.26 -2.32 -5.84
C LEU A 55 -8.39 -3.57 -5.82
N GLN A 56 -8.91 -4.70 -6.32
CA GLN A 56 -8.16 -5.94 -6.47
C GLN A 56 -8.38 -6.53 -7.86
N PHE A 57 -7.33 -7.07 -8.46
CA PHE A 57 -7.43 -7.74 -9.76
C PHE A 57 -7.00 -9.21 -9.60
N TYR A 58 -7.85 -10.12 -10.06
CA TYR A 58 -7.60 -11.56 -9.98
C TYR A 58 -8.32 -12.30 -11.10
N GLU A 59 -7.65 -13.19 -11.82
CA GLU A 59 -8.22 -14.02 -12.89
C GLU A 59 -9.07 -13.24 -13.92
N ASN A 60 -8.54 -12.12 -14.45
CA ASN A 60 -9.21 -11.23 -15.39
C ASN A 60 -10.48 -10.55 -14.84
N ARG A 61 -10.64 -10.49 -13.53
CA ARG A 61 -11.73 -9.82 -12.84
C ARG A 61 -11.19 -8.70 -11.97
N LEU A 62 -11.87 -7.57 -12.03
CA LEU A 62 -11.63 -6.44 -11.16
C LEU A 62 -12.69 -6.42 -10.06
N TYR A 63 -12.26 -6.40 -8.82
CA TYR A 63 -13.09 -6.23 -7.64
C TYR A 63 -12.95 -4.81 -7.13
N ILE A 64 -14.08 -4.12 -6.98
CA ILE A 64 -14.16 -2.73 -6.54
C ILE A 64 -15.00 -2.71 -5.27
N SER A 65 -14.41 -2.38 -4.12
CA SER A 65 -15.17 -2.18 -2.89
C SER A 65 -15.61 -0.72 -2.76
N ASP A 66 -16.89 -0.49 -2.48
CA ASP A 66 -17.40 0.85 -2.22
C ASP A 66 -18.12 0.88 -0.86
N GLN A 67 -17.63 1.73 0.02
CA GLN A 67 -18.12 1.84 1.40
C GLN A 67 -19.54 2.43 1.43
N TYR A 68 -19.82 3.42 0.60
CA TYR A 68 -21.15 4.05 0.58
C TYR A 68 -22.22 3.10 0.05
N LEU A 69 -21.90 2.34 -0.98
CA LEU A 69 -22.80 1.30 -1.49
C LEU A 69 -22.87 0.08 -0.57
N SER A 70 -21.90 -0.10 0.34
CA SER A 70 -21.73 -1.29 1.17
C SER A 70 -21.76 -2.57 0.34
N GLN A 71 -21.03 -2.58 -0.77
CA GLN A 71 -20.96 -3.68 -1.73
C GLN A 71 -19.57 -3.81 -2.33
N VAL A 72 -19.27 -5.01 -2.80
CA VAL A 72 -18.14 -5.24 -3.71
C VAL A 72 -18.69 -5.54 -5.09
N MET A 73 -18.26 -4.77 -6.09
CA MET A 73 -18.59 -4.99 -7.50
C MET A 73 -17.52 -5.87 -8.13
N GLU A 74 -17.93 -7.00 -8.71
CA GLU A 74 -17.09 -7.82 -9.55
C GLU A 74 -17.35 -7.46 -11.01
N THR A 75 -16.31 -7.03 -11.72
CA THR A 75 -16.37 -6.68 -13.15
C THR A 75 -15.31 -7.45 -13.92
N ASN A 76 -15.39 -7.45 -15.24
CA ASN A 76 -14.24 -7.82 -16.06
C ASN A 76 -13.24 -6.65 -16.17
N GLN A 77 -12.13 -6.86 -16.87
CA GLN A 77 -11.08 -5.86 -17.07
C GLN A 77 -11.54 -4.59 -17.82
N TYR A 78 -12.71 -4.60 -18.44
CA TYR A 78 -13.30 -3.45 -19.19
C TYR A 78 -14.50 -2.84 -18.46
N PHE A 79 -14.63 -3.08 -17.14
CA PHE A 79 -15.70 -2.58 -16.29
C PHE A 79 -17.11 -3.09 -16.60
N ILE A 80 -17.26 -4.19 -17.36
CA ILE A 80 -18.56 -4.83 -17.54
C ILE A 80 -18.88 -5.54 -16.22
N LEU A 81 -19.97 -5.13 -15.57
CA LEU A 81 -20.42 -5.67 -14.30
C LEU A 81 -20.85 -7.13 -14.45
N ASN A 82 -20.27 -8.01 -13.64
CA ASN A 82 -20.69 -9.40 -13.53
C ASN A 82 -21.73 -9.56 -12.42
N ARG A 83 -21.46 -8.98 -11.23
CA ARG A 83 -22.37 -9.05 -10.07
C ARG A 83 -21.96 -8.08 -8.97
N PHE A 84 -22.88 -7.97 -8.00
CA PHE A 84 -22.65 -7.40 -6.70
C PHE A 84 -22.45 -8.50 -5.65
N ILE A 85 -21.52 -8.31 -4.70
CA ILE A 85 -21.25 -9.21 -3.59
C ILE A 85 -21.55 -8.46 -2.31
N GLY A 86 -22.36 -9.08 -1.44
CA GLY A 86 -22.81 -8.49 -0.18
C GLY A 86 -23.89 -7.40 -0.35
N ARG A 87 -24.30 -6.83 0.75
CA ARG A 87 -25.28 -5.75 0.83
C ARG A 87 -25.16 -5.03 2.16
N GLN A 88 -25.68 -3.82 2.23
CA GLN A 88 -25.78 -3.07 3.48
C GLN A 88 -26.77 -3.74 4.45
N GLY A 89 -26.38 -3.85 5.71
CA GLY A 89 -27.24 -4.35 6.77
C GLY A 89 -26.48 -4.75 8.04
N PRO A 90 -27.21 -5.03 9.13
CA PRO A 90 -26.63 -5.45 10.40
C PRO A 90 -26.44 -6.97 10.52
N GLY A 91 -26.86 -7.74 9.51
CA GLY A 91 -26.82 -9.21 9.55
C GLY A 91 -25.37 -9.74 9.52
N PRO A 92 -25.15 -11.00 9.91
CA PRO A 92 -23.82 -11.57 10.03
C PRO A 92 -23.06 -11.70 8.69
N ARG A 93 -23.73 -11.58 7.57
CA ARG A 93 -23.21 -11.61 6.19
C ARG A 93 -23.42 -10.32 5.43
N ASP A 94 -24.01 -9.30 6.07
CA ASP A 94 -24.22 -7.98 5.50
C ASP A 94 -23.00 -7.10 5.83
N PHE A 95 -22.79 -6.01 5.10
CA PHE A 95 -21.73 -5.05 5.37
C PHE A 95 -22.25 -3.83 6.11
N VAL A 96 -21.49 -3.37 7.09
CA VAL A 96 -21.74 -2.13 7.84
C VAL A 96 -20.79 -1.03 7.39
N SER A 97 -19.50 -1.34 7.23
CA SER A 97 -18.47 -0.38 6.83
C SER A 97 -17.29 -1.11 6.19
N ILE A 98 -17.34 -1.28 4.88
CA ILE A 98 -16.24 -1.90 4.11
C ILE A 98 -15.04 -0.98 4.11
N GLU A 99 -13.83 -1.54 4.37
CA GLU A 99 -12.58 -0.78 4.33
C GLU A 99 -11.57 -1.31 3.32
N SER A 100 -11.39 -2.62 3.21
CA SER A 100 -10.44 -3.22 2.29
C SER A 100 -10.88 -4.62 1.89
N ILE A 101 -10.32 -5.15 0.81
CA ILE A 101 -10.59 -6.49 0.30
C ILE A 101 -9.28 -7.23 0.02
N ALA A 102 -9.30 -8.54 0.19
CA ALA A 102 -8.20 -9.43 -0.18
C ALA A 102 -8.74 -10.64 -0.94
N LEU A 103 -7.91 -11.17 -1.82
CA LEU A 103 -8.22 -12.38 -2.59
C LEU A 103 -7.16 -13.43 -2.27
N GLU A 104 -7.61 -14.63 -1.95
CA GLU A 104 -6.78 -15.81 -1.80
C GLU A 104 -7.47 -16.99 -2.48
N ASP A 105 -6.79 -17.62 -3.41
CA ASP A 105 -7.34 -18.72 -4.22
C ASP A 105 -8.69 -18.32 -4.86
N SER A 106 -9.75 -18.98 -4.39
CA SER A 106 -11.11 -18.80 -4.88
C SER A 106 -12.00 -17.99 -3.93
N PHE A 107 -11.41 -17.31 -2.94
CA PHE A 107 -12.14 -16.61 -1.90
C PHE A 107 -11.86 -15.11 -1.92
N LEU A 108 -12.92 -14.35 -1.73
CA LEU A 108 -12.88 -12.91 -1.46
C LEU A 108 -13.09 -12.70 0.04
N TYR A 109 -12.13 -12.04 0.66
CA TYR A 109 -12.21 -11.57 2.04
C TYR A 109 -12.47 -10.06 2.04
N VAL A 110 -13.50 -9.65 2.78
CA VAL A 110 -13.88 -8.24 2.91
C VAL A 110 -13.72 -7.82 4.35
N PHE A 111 -12.82 -6.88 4.61
CA PHE A 111 -12.65 -6.33 5.94
C PHE A 111 -13.74 -5.30 6.22
N ASP A 112 -14.57 -5.58 7.22
CA ASP A 112 -15.68 -4.74 7.63
C ASP A 112 -15.43 -4.18 9.04
N MET A 113 -15.17 -2.88 9.12
CA MET A 113 -14.92 -2.17 10.38
C MET A 113 -16.09 -2.20 11.33
N GLY A 114 -17.32 -2.14 10.81
CA GLY A 114 -18.52 -2.17 11.64
C GLY A 114 -18.69 -3.50 12.36
N HIS A 115 -18.16 -4.56 11.80
CA HIS A 115 -18.12 -5.89 12.42
C HIS A 115 -16.78 -6.20 13.12
N SER A 116 -15.75 -5.40 12.94
CA SER A 116 -14.36 -5.69 13.33
C SER A 116 -13.92 -7.10 12.88
N ALA A 117 -14.18 -7.42 11.62
CA ALA A 117 -14.02 -8.77 11.10
C ALA A 117 -13.71 -8.78 9.59
N ALA A 118 -13.07 -9.86 9.14
CA ALA A 118 -13.05 -10.24 7.74
C ALA A 118 -14.21 -11.19 7.43
N LEU A 119 -15.01 -10.84 6.42
CA LEU A 119 -16.10 -11.66 5.90
C LEU A 119 -15.61 -12.37 4.64
N CYS A 120 -15.80 -13.69 4.56
CA CYS A 120 -15.34 -14.53 3.48
C CYS A 120 -16.50 -14.90 2.55
N PHE A 121 -16.26 -14.76 1.24
CA PHE A 121 -17.20 -15.13 0.18
C PHE A 121 -16.47 -16.01 -0.85
N ASP A 122 -17.17 -16.98 -1.41
CA ASP A 122 -16.62 -17.81 -2.49
C ASP A 122 -16.74 -17.14 -3.87
N GLN A 123 -16.24 -17.84 -4.89
CA GLN A 123 -16.32 -17.40 -6.29
C GLN A 123 -17.75 -17.14 -6.80
N LYS A 124 -18.79 -17.67 -6.14
CA LYS A 124 -20.19 -17.41 -6.50
C LYS A 124 -20.74 -16.18 -5.77
N GLY A 125 -19.95 -15.58 -4.85
CA GLY A 125 -20.37 -14.49 -3.97
C GLY A 125 -21.20 -14.97 -2.79
N GLU A 126 -21.17 -16.28 -2.49
CA GLU A 126 -21.87 -16.84 -1.32
C GLU A 126 -21.01 -16.70 -0.07
N PHE A 127 -21.62 -16.23 1.01
CA PHE A 127 -20.97 -16.10 2.31
C PHE A 127 -20.51 -17.46 2.86
N ARG A 128 -19.24 -17.54 3.28
CA ARG A 128 -18.60 -18.76 3.78
C ARG A 128 -18.18 -18.66 5.25
N GLY A 129 -17.94 -17.47 5.76
CA GLY A 129 -17.52 -17.31 7.15
C GLY A 129 -17.25 -15.87 7.55
N LYS A 130 -17.13 -15.68 8.87
CA LYS A 130 -16.75 -14.42 9.50
C LYS A 130 -15.63 -14.68 10.49
N TYR A 131 -14.53 -13.98 10.35
CA TYR A 131 -13.34 -14.08 11.17
C TYR A 131 -13.17 -12.80 11.96
N ALA A 132 -13.65 -12.81 13.20
CA ALA A 132 -13.59 -11.65 14.08
C ALA A 132 -12.19 -11.47 14.66
N LEU A 133 -11.74 -10.25 14.76
CA LEU A 133 -10.55 -9.88 15.52
C LEU A 133 -10.93 -9.70 16.98
N LEU A 134 -10.32 -10.49 17.86
CA LEU A 134 -10.79 -10.63 19.23
C LEU A 134 -10.32 -9.50 20.14
N ASN A 135 -9.11 -9.01 19.97
CA ASN A 135 -8.44 -8.17 20.97
C ASN A 135 -7.92 -6.84 20.47
N ASP A 136 -7.68 -6.68 19.16
CA ASP A 136 -7.05 -5.48 18.63
C ASP A 136 -8.04 -4.55 17.94
N ARG A 137 -7.84 -3.25 18.16
CA ARG A 137 -8.56 -2.22 17.43
C ARG A 137 -7.79 -1.87 16.17
N ILE A 138 -8.37 -2.19 15.03
CA ILE A 138 -7.87 -1.71 13.72
C ILE A 138 -8.50 -0.35 13.48
N TYR A 139 -7.65 0.65 13.23
CA TYR A 139 -8.10 2.04 13.23
C TYR A 139 -8.21 2.67 11.86
N MET A 140 -7.66 2.04 10.82
CA MET A 140 -7.58 2.67 9.51
C MET A 140 -7.69 1.67 8.35
N PRO A 141 -8.17 2.11 7.18
CA PRO A 141 -8.32 1.29 6.00
C PRO A 141 -6.94 1.04 5.36
N TYR A 142 -6.25 0.03 5.85
CA TYR A 142 -5.02 -0.44 5.22
C TYR A 142 -5.28 -1.75 4.51
N ARG A 143 -4.50 -2.02 3.47
CA ARG A 143 -4.51 -3.32 2.83
C ARG A 143 -4.13 -4.40 3.82
N PHE A 144 -4.80 -5.50 3.70
CA PHE A 144 -4.54 -6.75 4.41
C PHE A 144 -4.44 -7.88 3.38
N PHE A 145 -3.95 -9.02 3.79
CA PHE A 145 -3.97 -10.22 2.94
C PHE A 145 -4.28 -11.47 3.77
N VAL A 146 -4.62 -12.54 3.05
CA VAL A 146 -4.79 -13.88 3.60
C VAL A 146 -3.79 -14.80 2.92
N ASP A 147 -3.21 -15.72 3.67
CA ASP A 147 -2.29 -16.73 3.18
C ASP A 147 -2.37 -17.98 4.06
N ASP A 148 -2.55 -19.15 3.47
CA ASP A 148 -2.71 -20.46 4.16
C ASP A 148 -3.60 -20.41 5.41
N SER A 149 -4.80 -19.86 5.29
CA SER A 149 -5.77 -19.71 6.39
C SER A 149 -5.32 -18.79 7.52
N CYS A 150 -4.29 -17.98 7.32
CA CYS A 150 -3.88 -16.90 8.21
C CYS A 150 -4.27 -15.55 7.61
N LEU A 151 -4.92 -14.72 8.42
CA LEU A 151 -5.26 -13.35 8.11
C LEU A 151 -4.16 -12.44 8.66
N TYR A 152 -3.59 -11.58 7.82
CA TYR A 152 -2.56 -10.61 8.18
C TYR A 152 -3.13 -9.20 8.12
N VAL A 153 -3.19 -8.51 9.26
CA VAL A 153 -3.79 -7.16 9.36
C VAL A 153 -2.87 -6.21 10.12
N SER A 154 -2.86 -4.94 9.73
CA SER A 154 -2.14 -3.91 10.46
C SER A 154 -2.75 -3.70 11.83
N THR A 155 -1.92 -3.65 12.88
CA THR A 155 -2.38 -3.39 14.24
C THR A 155 -2.00 -1.99 14.71
N ALA A 156 -2.88 -1.41 15.53
CA ALA A 156 -2.60 -0.15 16.22
C ALA A 156 -2.14 -0.35 17.68
N GLU A 157 -2.11 -1.60 18.15
CA GLU A 157 -1.80 -1.93 19.54
C GLU A 157 -0.27 -1.87 19.83
N LYS A 158 0.09 -2.00 21.12
CA LYS A 158 1.47 -1.78 21.58
C LYS A 158 2.47 -2.84 21.10
N GLU A 159 1.99 -4.00 20.74
CA GLU A 159 2.82 -5.16 20.43
C GLU A 159 2.84 -5.44 18.91
N GLY A 160 3.90 -5.10 18.23
CA GLY A 160 4.10 -5.41 16.81
C GLY A 160 3.56 -4.36 15.83
N LEU A 161 3.84 -4.58 14.53
CA LEU A 161 3.37 -3.77 13.41
C LEU A 161 2.11 -4.35 12.77
N PHE A 162 1.98 -5.67 12.83
CA PHE A 162 0.83 -6.38 12.28
C PHE A 162 0.53 -7.64 13.08
N LEU A 163 -0.69 -8.12 12.92
CA LEU A 163 -1.20 -9.36 13.47
C LEU A 163 -1.24 -10.44 12.40
N GLU A 164 -0.88 -11.64 12.79
CA GLU A 164 -1.23 -12.88 12.13
C GLU A 164 -2.33 -13.55 12.93
N VAL A 165 -3.47 -13.77 12.30
CA VAL A 165 -4.65 -14.41 12.91
C VAL A 165 -4.89 -15.73 12.22
N ASN A 166 -4.68 -16.86 12.92
CA ASN A 166 -5.02 -18.15 12.38
C ASN A 166 -6.54 -18.33 12.40
N MET A 167 -7.17 -18.30 11.24
CA MET A 167 -8.64 -18.34 11.10
C MET A 167 -9.26 -19.68 11.46
N ARG A 168 -8.47 -20.79 11.49
CA ARG A 168 -8.98 -22.13 11.84
C ARG A 168 -9.11 -22.33 13.33
N ILE A 169 -8.16 -21.81 14.11
CA ILE A 169 -8.07 -22.04 15.56
C ILE A 169 -8.25 -20.77 16.39
N GLY A 170 -8.36 -19.60 15.74
CA GLY A 170 -8.61 -18.31 16.39
C GLY A 170 -7.46 -17.79 17.25
N THR A 171 -6.21 -18.21 16.96
CA THR A 171 -5.03 -17.68 17.67
C THR A 171 -4.46 -16.47 16.96
N GLU A 172 -3.99 -15.50 17.75
CA GLU A 172 -3.37 -14.27 17.26
C GLU A 172 -1.91 -14.21 17.66
N SER A 173 -1.05 -13.68 16.80
CA SER A 173 0.34 -13.40 17.11
C SER A 173 0.80 -12.09 16.49
N HIS A 174 1.56 -11.31 17.28
CA HIS A 174 2.12 -10.03 16.86
C HIS A 174 3.42 -10.22 16.09
N CYS A 175 3.58 -9.49 14.99
CA CYS A 175 4.74 -9.53 14.12
C CYS A 175 5.32 -8.14 13.90
N GLY A 176 6.65 -8.10 13.66
CA GLY A 176 7.39 -6.87 13.45
C GLY A 176 7.61 -6.05 14.72
N LYS A 177 8.44 -5.03 14.64
CA LYS A 177 8.79 -4.16 15.76
C LYS A 177 8.32 -2.74 15.51
N ARG A 178 7.49 -2.20 16.39
CA ARG A 178 7.05 -0.80 16.36
C ARG A 178 8.23 0.17 16.59
N LYS A 179 8.16 1.31 15.91
CA LYS A 179 9.00 2.46 16.22
C LYS A 179 8.32 3.27 17.32
N ASP A 180 9.13 3.79 18.26
CA ASP A 180 8.62 4.67 19.31
C ASP A 180 8.70 6.15 18.86
N PHE A 181 7.56 6.81 18.88
CA PHE A 181 7.40 8.23 18.53
C PHE A 181 7.06 9.09 19.78
N GLY A 182 7.24 8.52 20.97
CA GLY A 182 7.12 9.20 22.27
C GLY A 182 5.72 9.18 22.86
N GLU A 183 4.66 9.29 22.06
CA GLU A 183 3.28 9.35 22.53
C GLU A 183 2.40 8.27 21.88
N GLU A 184 1.30 7.90 22.55
CA GLU A 184 0.43 6.80 22.13
C GLU A 184 -0.22 7.06 20.76
N LEU A 185 -0.79 8.26 20.54
CA LEU A 185 -1.47 8.57 19.28
C LEU A 185 -0.50 8.62 18.08
N PRO A 186 0.66 9.29 18.13
CA PRO A 186 1.70 9.17 17.12
C PRO A 186 2.18 7.73 16.93
N ASN A 187 2.35 6.97 17.99
CA ASN A 187 2.76 5.58 17.90
C ASN A 187 1.76 4.73 17.11
N ARG A 188 0.47 4.90 17.36
CA ARG A 188 -0.58 4.19 16.63
C ARG A 188 -0.61 4.57 15.16
N ILE A 189 -0.69 5.86 14.85
CA ILE A 189 -0.84 6.35 13.48
C ILE A 189 0.39 6.00 12.64
N ARG A 190 1.60 6.24 13.16
CA ARG A 190 2.84 6.10 12.39
C ARG A 190 3.31 4.65 12.23
N ASN A 191 2.80 3.74 13.05
CA ASN A 191 3.13 2.31 12.92
C ASN A 191 2.14 1.54 12.05
N SER A 192 1.01 2.13 11.64
CA SER A 192 0.07 1.49 10.72
C SER A 192 0.67 1.27 9.34
N ARG A 193 0.31 0.16 8.69
CA ARG A 193 0.92 -0.33 7.45
C ARG A 193 -0.11 -0.89 6.48
N HIS A 194 0.11 -0.67 5.19
CA HIS A 194 -0.43 -1.56 4.17
C HIS A 194 0.35 -2.87 4.23
N LEU A 195 -0.35 -3.99 4.21
CA LEU A 195 0.23 -5.32 4.21
C LEU A 195 -0.07 -6.00 2.88
N LEU A 196 0.95 -6.56 2.26
CA LEU A 196 0.86 -7.17 0.95
C LEU A 196 1.60 -8.52 0.96
N ASN A 197 1.01 -9.51 0.31
CA ASN A 197 1.63 -10.82 0.15
C ASN A 197 2.61 -10.82 -1.02
N PHE A 198 3.77 -11.41 -0.82
CA PHE A 198 4.75 -11.70 -1.87
C PHE A 198 5.45 -13.01 -1.54
N GLU A 199 5.08 -14.10 -2.23
CA GLU A 199 5.57 -15.45 -1.95
C GLU A 199 5.33 -15.84 -0.47
N ASP A 200 6.39 -16.16 0.27
CA ASP A 200 6.40 -16.49 1.70
C ASP A 200 6.70 -15.28 2.60
N LYS A 201 6.44 -14.07 2.11
CA LYS A 201 6.82 -12.81 2.77
C LYS A 201 5.65 -11.85 2.91
N CYS A 202 5.66 -11.07 3.99
CA CYS A 202 4.83 -9.90 4.18
C CYS A 202 5.61 -8.65 3.82
N ILE A 203 5.16 -7.92 2.81
CA ILE A 203 5.64 -6.56 2.53
C ILE A 203 4.80 -5.59 3.34
N THR A 204 5.46 -4.67 4.06
CA THR A 204 4.80 -3.61 4.80
C THR A 204 5.16 -2.25 4.21
N VAL A 205 4.16 -1.40 3.94
CA VAL A 205 4.34 -0.04 3.44
C VAL A 205 3.67 0.94 4.38
N SER A 206 4.44 1.89 4.90
CA SER A 206 3.90 2.93 5.77
C SER A 206 3.30 4.07 4.94
N ASP A 207 2.16 4.63 5.38
CA ASP A 207 1.56 5.78 4.72
C ASP A 207 2.19 7.13 5.13
N ASN A 208 3.03 7.14 6.18
CA ASN A 208 3.64 8.38 6.71
C ASN A 208 5.14 8.29 7.04
N ILE A 209 5.77 7.16 6.75
CA ILE A 209 7.22 6.99 6.82
C ILE A 209 7.67 6.44 5.45
N PRO A 210 8.66 7.03 4.78
CA PRO A 210 9.08 6.62 3.43
C PRO A 210 9.89 5.32 3.47
N ILE A 211 9.28 4.24 3.94
CA ILE A 211 9.93 2.94 4.11
C ILE A 211 9.04 1.79 3.64
N VAL A 212 9.66 0.86 2.96
CA VAL A 212 9.14 -0.49 2.70
C VAL A 212 9.96 -1.46 3.54
N GLU A 213 9.31 -2.36 4.25
CA GLU A 213 9.98 -3.41 5.02
C GLU A 213 9.41 -4.78 4.58
N ILE A 214 10.28 -5.78 4.46
CA ILE A 214 9.91 -7.16 4.11
C ILE A 214 10.16 -8.06 5.31
N TYR A 215 9.14 -8.82 5.68
CA TYR A 215 9.18 -9.81 6.75
C TYR A 215 9.01 -11.22 6.17
N ASP A 216 9.85 -12.14 6.58
CA ASP A 216 9.65 -13.56 6.34
C ASP A 216 8.52 -14.08 7.24
N LEU A 217 7.48 -14.70 6.65
CA LEU A 217 6.27 -15.11 7.38
C LEU A 217 6.54 -16.23 8.38
N LYS A 218 7.50 -17.11 8.09
CA LYS A 218 7.83 -18.23 8.95
C LYS A 218 8.63 -17.84 10.17
N SER A 219 9.70 -17.06 9.98
CA SER A 219 10.57 -16.59 11.07
C SER A 219 10.03 -15.35 11.76
N LYS A 220 9.09 -14.61 11.13
CA LYS A 220 8.54 -13.31 11.57
C LYS A 220 9.60 -12.22 11.74
N GLN A 221 10.76 -12.38 11.08
CA GLN A 221 11.85 -11.44 11.12
C GLN A 221 11.86 -10.56 9.87
N MET A 222 12.26 -9.31 10.04
CA MET A 222 12.53 -8.40 8.93
C MET A 222 13.78 -8.90 8.19
N VAL A 223 13.64 -9.13 6.89
CA VAL A 223 14.71 -9.65 6.02
C VAL A 223 15.28 -8.61 5.07
N ASP A 224 14.51 -7.57 4.74
CA ASP A 224 14.95 -6.48 3.87
C ASP A 224 14.17 -5.19 4.15
N SER A 225 14.73 -4.04 3.76
CA SER A 225 14.04 -2.76 3.83
C SER A 225 14.58 -1.76 2.81
N LEU A 226 13.72 -0.86 2.32
CA LEU A 226 14.07 0.20 1.38
C LEU A 226 13.53 1.54 1.87
N ASP A 227 14.43 2.52 2.06
CA ASP A 227 14.08 3.92 2.28
C ASP A 227 13.93 4.63 0.93
N PHE A 228 12.87 5.42 0.76
CA PHE A 228 12.60 6.22 -0.42
C PHE A 228 12.40 7.72 -0.12
N SER A 229 12.94 8.19 1.02
CA SER A 229 12.93 9.59 1.43
C SER A 229 13.73 10.53 0.52
N ASP A 230 14.57 9.98 -0.35
CA ASP A 230 15.37 10.68 -1.35
C ASP A 230 14.57 11.17 -2.57
N ILE A 231 13.32 10.72 -2.73
CA ILE A 231 12.41 11.22 -3.78
C ILE A 231 12.11 12.69 -3.51
N ASP A 232 12.37 13.56 -4.49
CA ASP A 232 12.43 15.01 -4.34
C ASP A 232 11.21 15.64 -3.68
N TYR A 233 10.01 15.23 -4.06
CA TYR A 233 8.82 15.83 -3.48
C TYR A 233 8.52 15.30 -2.06
N ILE A 234 8.82 14.03 -1.77
CA ILE A 234 8.73 13.45 -0.42
C ILE A 234 9.69 14.18 0.50
N LYS A 235 10.93 14.35 0.06
CA LYS A 235 11.95 15.10 0.81
C LYS A 235 11.50 16.52 1.15
N LYS A 236 10.88 17.22 0.19
CA LYS A 236 10.34 18.58 0.42
C LYS A 236 9.23 18.58 1.45
N ASP A 237 8.29 17.65 1.39
CA ASP A 237 7.19 17.54 2.33
C ASP A 237 7.66 17.13 3.73
N LEU A 238 8.63 16.23 3.84
CA LEU A 238 9.24 15.85 5.13
C LEU A 238 9.93 17.05 5.78
N ILE A 239 10.74 17.83 5.05
CA ILE A 239 11.41 19.03 5.56
C ILE A 239 10.40 20.09 5.99
N LYS A 240 9.34 20.34 5.20
CA LYS A 240 8.27 21.27 5.54
C LYS A 240 7.59 20.89 6.84
N ASN A 241 7.36 19.60 7.07
CA ASN A 241 6.63 19.09 8.22
C ASN A 241 7.49 18.92 9.47
N GLU A 242 8.81 18.73 9.35
CA GLU A 242 9.73 18.81 10.50
C GLU A 242 9.69 20.18 11.19
N ASN A 243 9.46 21.24 10.43
CA ASN A 243 9.32 22.61 10.94
C ASN A 243 7.93 22.88 11.57
N ILE A 244 6.92 22.04 11.29
CA ILE A 244 5.53 22.18 11.79
C ILE A 244 5.23 21.12 12.86
N ARG A 245 6.18 20.71 13.67
CA ARG A 245 5.99 19.70 14.74
C ARG A 245 4.89 20.13 15.73
N LYS A 246 3.64 20.04 15.29
CA LYS A 246 2.50 19.96 16.19
C LYS A 246 2.34 18.50 16.61
N LEU A 247 2.18 18.29 17.91
CA LEU A 247 2.09 16.97 18.57
C LEU A 247 1.17 15.93 17.87
N ASN A 248 0.20 16.37 17.09
CA ASN A 248 -0.83 15.52 16.46
C ASN A 248 -0.77 15.55 14.92
N SER A 249 0.25 16.13 14.30
CA SER A 249 0.36 16.15 12.84
C SER A 249 1.29 15.07 12.33
N TYR A 250 0.85 14.35 11.35
CA TYR A 250 1.68 13.45 10.55
C TYR A 250 1.50 13.80 9.08
N THR A 251 2.55 13.54 8.30
CA THR A 251 2.51 13.74 6.86
C THR A 251 2.13 12.43 6.20
N LYS A 252 1.02 12.42 5.48
CA LYS A 252 0.73 11.31 4.59
C LYS A 252 1.65 11.41 3.37
N ILE A 253 2.37 10.35 3.04
CA ILE A 253 3.30 10.27 1.91
C ILE A 253 2.98 9.12 0.96
N VAL A 254 2.17 8.16 1.41
CA VAL A 254 1.67 7.05 0.60
C VAL A 254 0.14 7.03 0.69
N SER A 255 -0.52 6.89 -0.44
CA SER A 255 -1.98 6.74 -0.50
C SER A 255 -2.40 5.27 -0.49
N ASP A 256 -1.66 4.44 -1.24
CA ASP A 256 -1.95 3.02 -1.40
C ASP A 256 -0.70 2.27 -1.89
N ALA A 257 -0.72 0.95 -1.83
CA ALA A 257 0.33 0.10 -2.37
C ALA A 257 -0.26 -1.19 -2.95
N TYR A 258 0.37 -1.75 -3.99
CA TYR A 258 -0.07 -2.96 -4.68
C TYR A 258 1.11 -3.79 -5.14
N VAL A 259 0.99 -5.12 -5.11
CA VAL A 259 1.99 -6.05 -5.65
C VAL A 259 1.44 -6.72 -6.90
N ASP A 260 2.19 -6.67 -8.00
CA ASP A 260 1.93 -7.44 -9.21
C ASP A 260 3.23 -8.10 -9.69
N GLY A 261 3.24 -9.43 -9.74
CA GLY A 261 4.43 -10.21 -10.04
C GLY A 261 5.60 -9.87 -9.11
N ASN A 262 6.75 -9.54 -9.68
CA ASN A 262 7.96 -9.18 -8.93
C ASN A 262 8.08 -7.68 -8.59
N TYR A 263 6.97 -6.94 -8.64
CA TYR A 263 6.99 -5.49 -8.45
C TYR A 263 5.99 -5.03 -7.39
N LEU A 264 6.46 -4.12 -6.54
CA LEU A 264 5.64 -3.31 -5.64
C LEU A 264 5.40 -1.94 -6.28
N TYR A 265 4.16 -1.51 -6.28
CA TYR A 265 3.70 -0.22 -6.74
C TYR A 265 3.22 0.60 -5.56
N VAL A 266 3.86 1.71 -5.27
CA VAL A 266 3.53 2.59 -4.13
C VAL A 266 2.96 3.89 -4.66
N LEU A 267 1.66 4.10 -4.48
CA LEU A 267 0.99 5.36 -4.85
C LEU A 267 1.38 6.45 -3.87
N LEU A 268 2.16 7.39 -4.34
CA LEU A 268 2.72 8.44 -3.54
C LEU A 268 1.69 9.55 -3.31
N PHE A 269 1.75 10.19 -2.14
CA PHE A 269 0.86 11.27 -1.73
C PHE A 269 1.67 12.52 -1.41
N GLY A 270 1.28 13.64 -1.95
CA GLY A 270 1.90 14.92 -1.68
C GLY A 270 0.91 16.08 -1.73
N THR A 271 1.40 17.26 -1.43
CA THR A 271 0.64 18.50 -1.54
C THR A 271 1.34 19.45 -2.50
N GLY A 272 0.61 19.96 -3.48
CA GLY A 272 1.10 20.98 -4.39
C GLY A 272 1.32 22.35 -3.71
N SER A 273 1.82 23.29 -4.47
CA SER A 273 2.16 24.64 -3.98
C SER A 273 0.94 25.45 -3.50
N SER A 274 -0.23 25.19 -4.07
CA SER A 274 -1.52 25.80 -3.69
C SER A 274 -2.28 25.02 -2.61
N GLY A 275 -1.68 23.91 -2.10
CA GLY A 275 -2.31 23.03 -1.10
C GLY A 275 -3.24 21.98 -1.68
N GLU A 276 -3.31 21.85 -3.01
CA GLU A 276 -4.01 20.76 -3.68
C GLU A 276 -3.36 19.39 -3.38
N VAL A 277 -4.20 18.37 -3.30
CA VAL A 277 -3.72 16.98 -3.17
C VAL A 277 -3.12 16.54 -4.50
N LEU A 278 -1.85 16.12 -4.46
CA LEU A 278 -1.16 15.47 -5.56
C LEU A 278 -0.92 14.01 -5.17
N SER A 279 -1.67 13.13 -5.78
CA SER A 279 -1.51 11.68 -5.63
C SER A 279 -1.66 11.08 -7.03
N ASN A 280 -0.61 11.25 -7.85
CA ASN A 280 -0.60 10.86 -9.24
C ASN A 280 0.75 10.30 -9.69
N GLU A 281 1.63 10.00 -8.74
CA GLU A 281 2.88 9.31 -9.01
C GLU A 281 2.92 7.98 -8.28
N ILE A 282 3.36 6.94 -8.97
CA ILE A 282 3.57 5.61 -8.40
C ILE A 282 5.07 5.32 -8.46
N LEU A 283 5.67 5.03 -7.30
CA LEU A 283 7.00 4.46 -7.24
C LEU A 283 6.91 2.97 -7.48
N LYS A 284 7.56 2.49 -8.55
CA LYS A 284 7.72 1.07 -8.85
C LYS A 284 9.01 0.55 -8.26
N ILE A 285 8.92 -0.50 -7.46
CA ILE A 285 10.03 -1.14 -6.76
C ILE A 285 10.11 -2.59 -7.20
N GLU A 286 11.28 -3.06 -7.60
CA GLU A 286 11.58 -4.48 -7.83
C GLU A 286 11.82 -5.16 -6.49
N LEU A 287 11.16 -6.31 -6.26
CA LEU A 287 11.16 -7.02 -4.98
C LEU A 287 12.26 -8.07 -4.86
N SER A 288 12.66 -8.70 -5.96
CA SER A 288 13.64 -9.79 -5.96
C SER A 288 14.66 -9.58 -7.09
N PRO A 289 15.95 -9.93 -6.90
CA PRO A 289 16.54 -10.54 -5.70
C PRO A 289 16.83 -9.57 -4.55
N ILE A 290 16.76 -8.25 -4.77
CA ILE A 290 17.03 -7.19 -3.81
C ILE A 290 16.07 -6.04 -4.09
N LEU A 291 15.54 -5.43 -3.03
CA LEU A 291 14.68 -4.24 -3.15
C LEU A 291 15.38 -3.12 -3.91
N LYS A 292 14.76 -2.68 -5.01
CA LYS A 292 15.34 -1.63 -5.86
C LYS A 292 14.27 -0.73 -6.47
N LYS A 293 14.41 0.58 -6.28
CA LYS A 293 13.61 1.60 -7.02
C LYS A 293 13.89 1.49 -8.51
N LYS A 294 12.84 1.41 -9.34
CA LYS A 294 12.95 1.23 -10.80
C LYS A 294 12.60 2.49 -11.57
N GLU A 295 11.39 2.96 -11.41
CA GLU A 295 10.83 4.06 -12.19
C GLU A 295 9.70 4.76 -11.42
N ILE A 296 9.34 5.96 -11.84
CA ILE A 296 8.15 6.67 -11.41
C ILE A 296 7.10 6.59 -12.53
N LEU A 297 5.90 6.12 -12.22
CA LEU A 297 4.79 6.09 -13.16
C LEU A 297 3.92 7.32 -12.90
N GLN A 298 3.80 8.19 -13.91
CA GLN A 298 3.02 9.43 -13.83
C GLN A 298 1.62 9.20 -14.38
N LEU A 299 0.61 9.32 -13.53
CA LEU A 299 -0.81 9.20 -13.88
C LEU A 299 -1.37 10.54 -14.40
N PRO A 300 -2.39 10.52 -15.28
CA PRO A 300 -2.90 11.74 -15.93
C PRO A 300 -3.72 12.67 -15.03
N GLY A 301 -4.34 12.13 -13.97
CA GLY A 301 -5.14 12.89 -13.00
C GLY A 301 -4.31 13.43 -11.83
N THR A 302 -4.96 13.83 -10.75
CA THR A 302 -4.27 14.43 -9.58
C THR A 302 -4.63 13.81 -8.24
N ASN A 303 -5.77 13.17 -8.08
CA ASN A 303 -6.29 12.77 -6.77
C ASN A 303 -6.70 11.29 -6.75
N TYR A 304 -5.72 10.43 -6.96
CA TYR A 304 -5.91 8.98 -6.86
C TYR A 304 -5.75 8.53 -5.40
N LEU A 305 -6.62 7.62 -4.95
CA LEU A 305 -6.58 7.08 -3.59
C LEU A 305 -6.21 5.61 -3.54
N HIS A 306 -6.69 4.83 -4.50
CA HIS A 306 -6.50 3.39 -4.56
C HIS A 306 -6.07 2.97 -5.94
N ILE A 307 -5.21 1.95 -6.00
CA ILE A 307 -4.70 1.38 -7.25
C ILE A 307 -4.77 -0.15 -7.20
N CYS A 308 -4.92 -0.77 -8.35
CA CYS A 308 -4.43 -2.13 -8.56
C CYS A 308 -3.78 -2.22 -9.94
N VAL A 309 -2.89 -3.18 -10.09
CA VAL A 309 -2.07 -3.34 -11.29
C VAL A 309 -2.29 -4.74 -11.85
N ASN A 310 -2.38 -4.81 -13.16
CA ASN A 310 -2.38 -6.07 -13.89
C ASN A 310 -1.45 -5.92 -15.09
N GLN A 311 -0.26 -6.49 -15.01
CA GLN A 311 0.79 -6.36 -16.02
C GLN A 311 1.17 -4.88 -16.25
N ASP A 312 0.87 -4.34 -17.46
CA ASP A 312 1.16 -2.95 -17.82
C ASP A 312 -0.04 -2.01 -17.64
N SER A 313 -1.16 -2.52 -17.13
CA SER A 313 -2.38 -1.73 -16.91
C SER A 313 -2.54 -1.37 -15.44
N ILE A 314 -2.94 -0.14 -15.17
CA ILE A 314 -3.24 0.35 -13.83
C ILE A 314 -4.72 0.70 -13.75
N TYR A 315 -5.42 0.15 -12.78
CA TYR A 315 -6.75 0.58 -12.38
C TYR A 315 -6.59 1.50 -11.18
N ALA A 316 -7.11 2.73 -11.29
CA ALA A 316 -6.91 3.74 -10.26
C ALA A 316 -8.23 4.45 -9.94
N TYR A 317 -8.57 4.57 -8.65
CA TYR A 317 -9.71 5.34 -8.21
C TYR A 317 -9.36 6.82 -8.10
N ASN A 318 -9.93 7.63 -8.97
CA ASN A 318 -9.84 9.08 -8.95
C ASN A 318 -10.95 9.64 -8.07
N ARG A 319 -10.61 10.10 -6.87
CA ARG A 319 -11.59 10.61 -5.91
C ARG A 319 -12.28 11.89 -6.38
N LYS A 320 -11.56 12.77 -7.07
CA LYS A 320 -12.09 14.03 -7.55
C LYS A 320 -13.20 13.83 -8.57
N GLU A 321 -13.00 12.86 -9.44
CA GLU A 321 -13.93 12.52 -10.52
C GLU A 321 -14.93 11.42 -10.11
N ALA A 322 -14.78 10.83 -8.90
CA ALA A 322 -15.58 9.73 -8.37
C ALA A 322 -15.68 8.53 -9.34
N ARG A 323 -14.56 8.13 -9.94
CA ARG A 323 -14.53 7.06 -10.94
C ARG A 323 -13.28 6.18 -10.82
N VAL A 324 -13.38 4.95 -11.31
CA VAL A 324 -12.23 4.08 -11.52
C VAL A 324 -11.79 4.17 -12.96
N GLU A 325 -10.54 4.47 -13.18
CA GLU A 325 -9.91 4.65 -14.49
C GLU A 325 -9.01 3.45 -14.82
N LEU A 326 -9.08 2.97 -16.07
CA LEU A 326 -8.08 2.07 -16.65
C LEU A 326 -7.04 2.91 -17.37
N LEU A 327 -5.80 2.81 -16.90
CA LEU A 327 -4.66 3.58 -17.38
C LEU A 327 -3.65 2.64 -18.03
N VAL A 328 -3.09 3.07 -19.15
CA VAL A 328 -2.09 2.32 -19.93
C VAL A 328 -0.89 3.20 -20.23
N ARG A 329 0.26 2.60 -20.42
CA ARG A 329 1.49 3.29 -20.80
C ARG A 329 1.30 4.07 -22.11
N GLU A 330 1.83 5.31 -22.19
CA GLU A 330 1.83 6.12 -23.42
C GLU A 330 2.76 5.59 -24.51
#